data_a0f492e982787a86d874e1bd54304b05
#
_entry.id   a0f492e982787a86d874e1bd54304b05
#
_cell.length_a   1.000
_cell.length_b   1.000
_cell.length_c   1.000
_cell.angle_alpha   90.00
_cell.angle_beta   90.00
_cell.angle_gamma   90.00
#
_symmetry.space_group_name_H-M   'P 1'
#
loop_
_entity.id
_entity.type
_entity.pdbx_description
1 polymer ?
#
loop_
_entity_poly.entity_id
_entity_poly.type
_entity_poly.pdbx_seq_one_letter_code
_entity_poly.pdbx_strand_id
1 'polypeptide(L)'
;MSTRLSALVLAALLAFNLHAASPDYAGLLSSSFDRVDWDFEERFAFTETAMSGETRTVARFDPSKPDGERWTLLSFDNRPPSVEETESFLEEKSWDKHPGNSGGDNDILELVDPDTLQLIEETDDYLRLSFRPDFDNEDAEDRKFFKHMRGEVQISKPDGAIEFLDIRNTKPIRPIIGAKIKSMVMRFEFGEATSGGPLVLKHVSAGAKGSAMIVVRFNELETFDFSDFEFVGD
;
A
#
# COMPACT_ATOMS: atom_id res chain seq x y z
N MET A 1 -10.59 -45.39 -71.17
CA MET A 1 -11.58 -44.97 -70.11
C MET A 1 -10.82 -44.81 -68.82
N SER A 2 -10.69 -43.58 -68.38
CA SER A 2 -9.78 -43.16 -67.33
C SER A 2 -10.64 -42.88 -66.06
N THR A 3 -10.40 -43.62 -64.99
CA THR A 3 -11.00 -43.44 -63.67
C THR A 3 -10.05 -42.67 -62.82
N ARG A 4 -10.42 -41.39 -62.53
CA ARG A 4 -9.67 -40.53 -61.60
C ARG A 4 -10.10 -40.84 -60.16
N LEU A 5 -9.19 -41.35 -59.35
CA LEU A 5 -9.35 -41.49 -57.91
C LEU A 5 -9.04 -40.13 -57.27
N SER A 6 -10.07 -39.50 -56.69
CA SER A 6 -9.89 -38.29 -55.85
C SER A 6 -9.57 -38.71 -54.43
N ALA A 7 -8.34 -38.45 -54.01
CA ALA A 7 -7.93 -38.61 -52.62
C ALA A 7 -8.39 -37.38 -51.80
N LEU A 8 -9.34 -37.58 -50.94
CA LEU A 8 -9.79 -36.57 -49.95
C LEU A 8 -8.81 -36.60 -48.77
N VAL A 9 -7.93 -35.59 -48.72
CA VAL A 9 -7.07 -35.38 -47.54
C VAL A 9 -7.89 -34.65 -46.48
N LEU A 10 -8.35 -35.40 -45.49
CA LEU A 10 -9.03 -34.85 -44.31
C LEU A 10 -7.95 -34.32 -43.35
N ALA A 11 -7.62 -33.03 -43.45
CA ALA A 11 -6.77 -32.35 -42.48
C ALA A 11 -7.58 -32.12 -41.19
N ALA A 12 -7.41 -33.01 -40.25
CA ALA A 12 -7.90 -32.81 -38.89
C ALA A 12 -7.03 -31.74 -38.21
N LEU A 13 -7.51 -30.50 -38.23
CA LEU A 13 -7.01 -29.42 -37.36
C LEU A 13 -7.36 -29.78 -35.92
N LEU A 14 -6.45 -30.44 -35.22
CA LEU A 14 -6.46 -30.53 -33.78
C LEU A 14 -6.18 -29.12 -33.23
N ALA A 15 -7.24 -28.37 -33.01
CA ALA A 15 -7.18 -27.17 -32.18
C ALA A 15 -6.89 -27.64 -30.73
N PHE A 16 -5.61 -27.68 -30.38
CA PHE A 16 -5.22 -27.73 -28.98
C PHE A 16 -5.67 -26.41 -28.36
N ASN A 17 -6.85 -26.42 -27.74
CA ASN A 17 -7.20 -25.42 -26.75
C ASN A 17 -6.26 -25.63 -25.56
N LEU A 18 -5.07 -25.04 -25.64
CA LEU A 18 -4.27 -24.77 -24.45
C LEU A 18 -5.09 -23.77 -23.62
N HIS A 19 -5.91 -24.30 -22.72
CA HIS A 19 -6.37 -23.54 -21.60
C HIS A 19 -5.12 -23.30 -20.75
N ALA A 20 -4.38 -22.21 -21.06
CA ALA A 20 -3.45 -21.68 -20.10
C ALA A 20 -4.27 -21.41 -18.84
N ALA A 21 -3.97 -22.12 -17.75
CA ALA A 21 -4.55 -21.83 -16.46
C ALA A 21 -4.37 -20.31 -16.23
N SER A 22 -5.43 -19.64 -15.85
CA SER A 22 -5.32 -18.21 -15.49
C SER A 22 -4.23 -18.10 -14.43
N PRO A 23 -3.29 -17.14 -14.56
CA PRO A 23 -2.25 -16.96 -13.56
C PRO A 23 -2.88 -16.77 -12.19
N ASP A 24 -2.33 -17.42 -11.19
CA ASP A 24 -2.75 -17.27 -9.80
C ASP A 24 -2.17 -15.95 -9.24
N TYR A 25 -2.81 -14.85 -9.55
CA TYR A 25 -2.40 -13.53 -9.06
C TYR A 25 -2.62 -13.36 -7.56
N ALA A 26 -3.59 -14.04 -6.98
CA ALA A 26 -3.86 -14.01 -5.55
C ALA A 26 -2.72 -14.69 -4.77
N GLY A 27 -2.31 -15.89 -5.20
CA GLY A 27 -1.18 -16.59 -4.61
C GLY A 27 0.15 -15.84 -4.78
N LEU A 28 0.35 -15.20 -5.95
CA LEU A 28 1.52 -14.36 -6.18
C LEU A 28 1.55 -13.16 -5.24
N LEU A 29 0.45 -12.46 -5.09
CA LEU A 29 0.33 -11.30 -4.21
C LEU A 29 0.57 -11.70 -2.74
N SER A 30 -0.08 -12.75 -2.26
CA SER A 30 0.12 -13.26 -0.91
C SER A 30 1.60 -13.57 -0.67
N SER A 31 2.25 -14.30 -1.58
CA SER A 31 3.68 -14.63 -1.48
C SER A 31 4.59 -13.39 -1.46
N SER A 32 4.17 -12.30 -2.13
CA SER A 32 4.93 -11.05 -2.13
C SER A 32 4.79 -10.31 -0.81
N PHE A 33 3.61 -10.33 -0.19
CA PHE A 33 3.36 -9.77 1.14
C PHE A 33 4.04 -10.57 2.25
N ASP A 34 4.11 -11.91 2.14
CA ASP A 34 4.82 -12.79 3.09
C ASP A 34 6.32 -12.47 3.18
N ARG A 35 6.87 -11.74 2.22
CA ARG A 35 8.28 -11.30 2.22
C ARG A 35 8.52 -9.99 2.95
N VAL A 36 7.47 -9.25 3.25
CA VAL A 36 7.57 -8.00 3.99
C VAL A 36 7.78 -8.32 5.46
N ASP A 37 8.78 -7.70 6.03
CA ASP A 37 9.01 -7.72 7.47
C ASP A 37 8.11 -6.69 8.14
N TRP A 38 6.95 -7.12 8.57
CA TRP A 38 5.96 -6.27 9.22
C TRP A 38 6.36 -5.88 10.64
N ASP A 39 7.16 -6.75 11.28
CA ASP A 39 7.67 -6.54 12.63
C ASP A 39 9.02 -5.79 12.63
N PHE A 40 9.34 -5.07 11.55
CA PHE A 40 10.62 -4.37 11.42
C PHE A 40 10.88 -3.39 12.58
N GLU A 41 9.85 -2.82 13.16
CA GLU A 41 9.93 -1.92 14.32
C GLU A 41 10.47 -2.63 15.58
N GLU A 42 10.37 -3.95 15.68
CA GLU A 42 10.93 -4.70 16.80
C GLU A 42 12.44 -4.89 16.67
N ARG A 43 12.97 -4.83 15.44
CA ARG A 43 14.35 -5.21 15.11
C ARG A 43 15.21 -4.10 14.56
N PHE A 44 14.61 -3.05 14.04
CA PHE A 44 15.32 -1.96 13.41
C PHE A 44 15.05 -0.63 14.13
N ALA A 45 16.13 0.09 14.40
CA ALA A 45 16.05 1.52 14.61
C ALA A 45 15.99 2.21 13.24
N PHE A 46 15.16 3.25 13.11
CA PHE A 46 14.99 3.97 11.85
C PHE A 46 14.66 5.45 12.08
N THR A 47 14.82 6.26 11.03
CA THR A 47 14.39 7.66 11.00
C THR A 47 13.05 7.75 10.28
N GLU A 48 12.07 8.34 10.94
CA GLU A 48 10.79 8.74 10.35
C GLU A 48 10.84 10.23 9.98
N THR A 49 10.51 10.56 8.75
CA THR A 49 10.20 11.91 8.33
C THR A 49 8.73 11.99 7.98
N ALA A 50 7.95 12.72 8.78
CA ALA A 50 6.54 12.93 8.52
C ALA A 50 6.26 14.34 8.00
N MET A 51 5.31 14.43 7.07
CA MET A 51 4.76 15.70 6.59
C MET A 51 3.25 15.66 6.76
N SER A 52 2.70 16.65 7.46
CA SER A 52 1.26 16.87 7.59
C SER A 52 0.95 18.32 7.23
N GLY A 53 0.36 18.52 6.05
CA GLY A 53 0.21 19.87 5.49
C GLY A 53 1.55 20.55 5.24
N GLU A 54 1.84 21.64 5.96
CA GLU A 54 3.11 22.38 5.88
C GLU A 54 4.09 21.98 7.01
N THR A 55 3.63 21.22 8.00
CA THR A 55 4.45 20.80 9.15
C THR A 55 5.30 19.61 8.78
N ARG A 56 6.59 19.69 9.08
CA ARG A 56 7.56 18.60 8.88
C ARG A 56 8.16 18.20 10.21
N THR A 57 8.08 16.91 10.53
CA THR A 57 8.78 16.32 11.68
C THR A 57 9.82 15.32 11.23
N VAL A 58 10.92 15.22 11.97
CA VAL A 58 11.92 14.16 11.81
C VAL A 58 12.15 13.56 13.19
N ALA A 59 11.98 12.26 13.29
CA ALA A 59 12.12 11.54 14.53
C ALA A 59 12.95 10.26 14.35
N ARG A 60 13.61 9.82 15.41
CA ARG A 60 14.31 8.54 15.46
C ARG A 60 13.52 7.57 16.34
N PHE A 61 13.28 6.38 15.82
CA PHE A 61 12.79 5.24 16.57
C PHE A 61 13.94 4.30 16.90
N ASP A 62 13.97 3.75 18.11
CA ASP A 62 15.01 2.82 18.58
C ASP A 62 14.37 1.78 19.51
N PRO A 63 14.11 0.55 19.02
CA PRO A 63 13.46 -0.50 19.82
C PRO A 63 14.32 -1.02 20.97
N SER A 64 15.63 -0.80 20.96
CA SER A 64 16.51 -1.20 22.04
C SER A 64 16.29 -0.41 23.34
N LYS A 65 15.59 0.72 23.26
CA LYS A 65 15.26 1.56 24.40
C LYS A 65 13.98 1.08 25.09
N PRO A 66 13.83 1.41 26.39
CA PRO A 66 12.60 1.13 27.13
C PRO A 66 11.37 1.74 26.46
N ASP A 67 10.21 1.12 26.67
CA ASP A 67 8.93 1.70 26.25
C ASP A 67 8.77 3.12 26.79
N GLY A 68 8.31 4.02 25.92
CA GLY A 68 8.20 5.46 26.23
C GLY A 68 9.47 6.28 25.93
N GLU A 69 10.62 5.62 25.73
CA GLU A 69 11.89 6.27 25.34
C GLU A 69 12.32 5.89 23.91
N ARG A 70 11.57 5.04 23.23
CA ARG A 70 11.89 4.55 21.88
C ARG A 70 11.87 5.65 20.84
N TRP A 71 11.02 6.64 20.98
CA TRP A 71 10.92 7.77 20.06
C TRP A 71 11.73 8.98 20.55
N THR A 72 12.42 9.63 19.65
CA THR A 72 13.14 10.88 19.89
C THR A 72 12.84 11.84 18.74
N LEU A 73 12.13 12.96 19.01
CA LEU A 73 11.91 14.01 18.03
C LEU A 73 13.21 14.77 17.78
N LEU A 74 13.74 14.73 16.58
CA LEU A 74 15.01 15.35 16.19
C LEU A 74 14.82 16.75 15.61
N SER A 75 13.75 16.98 14.85
CA SER A 75 13.48 18.25 14.20
C SER A 75 11.98 18.47 14.04
N PHE A 76 11.55 19.72 14.18
CA PHE A 76 10.23 20.23 13.90
C PHE A 76 10.35 21.46 12.99
N ASP A 77 9.74 21.43 11.81
CA ASP A 77 9.83 22.47 10.79
C ASP A 77 11.29 22.91 10.49
N ASN A 78 12.18 21.91 10.35
CA ASN A 78 13.62 22.08 10.06
C ASN A 78 14.41 22.86 11.14
N ARG A 79 13.93 22.90 12.36
CA ARG A 79 14.61 23.47 13.53
C ARG A 79 14.57 22.49 14.71
N PRO A 80 15.41 22.68 15.74
CA PRO A 80 15.26 21.93 16.99
C PRO A 80 13.87 22.09 17.57
N PRO A 81 13.22 21.02 18.05
CA PRO A 81 11.91 21.08 18.63
C PRO A 81 11.91 21.82 19.98
N SER A 82 10.82 22.45 20.32
CA SER A 82 10.57 22.96 21.68
C SER A 82 10.16 21.81 22.61
N VAL A 83 10.10 22.10 23.91
CA VAL A 83 9.62 21.13 24.92
C VAL A 83 8.17 20.74 24.65
N GLU A 84 7.31 21.71 24.35
CA GLU A 84 5.88 21.50 24.08
C GLU A 84 5.68 20.63 22.82
N GLU A 85 6.42 20.88 21.75
CA GLU A 85 6.36 20.08 20.52
C GLU A 85 6.85 18.65 20.76
N THR A 86 7.88 18.47 21.58
CA THR A 86 8.37 17.14 21.95
C THR A 86 7.34 16.37 22.77
N GLU A 87 6.73 17.03 23.76
CA GLU A 87 5.69 16.42 24.60
C GLU A 87 4.47 16.02 23.77
N SER A 88 4.00 16.90 22.89
CA SER A 88 2.87 16.62 22.00
C SER A 88 3.16 15.46 21.05
N PHE A 89 4.35 15.43 20.43
CA PHE A 89 4.79 14.34 19.59
C PHE A 89 4.84 12.98 20.32
N LEU A 90 5.41 12.96 21.53
CA LEU A 90 5.50 11.73 22.32
C LEU A 90 4.11 11.27 22.79
N GLU A 91 3.20 12.17 23.09
CA GLU A 91 1.81 11.85 23.40
C GLU A 91 1.15 11.18 22.17
N GLU A 92 1.26 11.75 20.98
CA GLU A 92 0.74 11.18 19.74
C GLU A 92 1.30 9.78 19.49
N LYS A 93 2.62 9.60 19.56
CA LYS A 93 3.25 8.28 19.36
C LYS A 93 2.87 7.25 20.45
N SER A 94 2.43 7.67 21.62
CA SER A 94 1.93 6.77 22.67
C SER A 94 0.53 6.22 22.35
N TRP A 95 -0.29 6.94 21.58
CA TRP A 95 -1.62 6.51 21.15
C TRP A 95 -1.57 5.42 20.08
N ASP A 96 -0.52 5.38 19.24
CA ASP A 96 -0.32 4.37 18.21
C ASP A 96 -0.16 2.95 18.79
N LYS A 97 0.12 2.84 20.10
CA LYS A 97 0.24 1.57 20.82
C LYS A 97 -1.09 1.03 21.39
N HIS A 98 -2.22 1.68 21.17
CA HIS A 98 -3.49 1.12 21.60
C HIS A 98 -3.90 -0.07 20.72
N PRO A 99 -4.39 -1.19 21.34
CA PRO A 99 -4.74 -2.43 20.62
C PRO A 99 -5.83 -2.31 19.55
N GLY A 100 -6.33 -1.11 19.30
CA GLY A 100 -7.27 -0.82 18.20
C GLY A 100 -6.65 -0.01 17.06
N ASN A 101 -5.40 0.42 17.20
CA ASN A 101 -4.69 1.25 16.22
C ASN A 101 -3.44 0.55 15.65
N SER A 102 -3.13 -0.65 16.11
CA SER A 102 -2.12 -1.48 15.49
C SER A 102 -2.69 -1.97 14.15
N GLY A 103 -2.52 -1.17 13.11
CA GLY A 103 -2.55 -1.64 11.74
C GLY A 103 -1.48 -2.70 11.62
N GLY A 104 -1.80 -3.93 12.00
CA GLY A 104 -0.92 -5.09 11.91
C GLY A 104 -0.88 -5.57 10.46
N ASP A 105 0.01 -6.47 10.22
CA ASP A 105 0.41 -7.10 8.96
C ASP A 105 -0.72 -7.46 8.01
N ASN A 106 -1.88 -7.79 8.55
CA ASN A 106 -3.04 -8.23 7.77
C ASN A 106 -3.84 -7.06 7.18
N ASP A 107 -3.83 -5.89 7.81
CA ASP A 107 -4.74 -4.79 7.44
C ASP A 107 -4.50 -4.27 6.02
N ILE A 108 -3.24 -4.22 5.54
CA ILE A 108 -2.93 -3.75 4.18
C ILE A 108 -3.32 -4.82 3.15
N LEU A 109 -3.08 -6.09 3.42
CA LEU A 109 -3.47 -7.18 2.53
C LEU A 109 -5.00 -7.34 2.50
N GLU A 110 -5.67 -7.13 3.62
CA GLU A 110 -7.14 -7.13 3.74
C GLU A 110 -7.81 -6.03 2.90
N LEU A 111 -7.05 -4.97 2.57
CA LEU A 111 -7.53 -3.96 1.62
C LEU A 111 -7.66 -4.46 0.18
N VAL A 112 -7.18 -5.67 -0.13
CA VAL A 112 -7.18 -6.21 -1.49
C VAL A 112 -8.22 -7.30 -1.61
N ASP A 113 -9.28 -7.08 -2.40
CA ASP A 113 -10.20 -8.16 -2.82
C ASP A 113 -9.48 -9.04 -3.87
N PRO A 114 -9.00 -10.24 -3.49
CA PRO A 114 -8.19 -11.08 -4.36
C PRO A 114 -8.95 -11.60 -5.59
N ASP A 115 -10.27 -11.71 -5.51
CA ASP A 115 -11.13 -12.18 -6.59
C ASP A 115 -11.26 -11.13 -7.72
N THR A 116 -10.83 -9.89 -7.47
CA THR A 116 -10.91 -8.78 -8.42
C THR A 116 -9.57 -8.44 -9.09
N LEU A 117 -8.50 -9.19 -8.77
CA LEU A 117 -7.18 -8.97 -9.35
C LEU A 117 -7.19 -9.15 -10.88
N GLN A 118 -6.65 -8.16 -11.58
CA GLN A 118 -6.55 -8.14 -13.02
C GLN A 118 -5.19 -7.60 -13.45
N LEU A 119 -4.53 -8.29 -14.37
CA LEU A 119 -3.31 -7.80 -15.00
C LEU A 119 -3.61 -6.54 -15.82
N ILE A 120 -2.86 -5.47 -15.57
CA ILE A 120 -2.94 -4.22 -16.33
C ILE A 120 -1.66 -3.93 -17.10
N GLU A 121 -0.52 -4.40 -16.62
CA GLU A 121 0.77 -4.24 -17.28
C GLU A 121 1.72 -5.37 -16.88
N GLU A 122 2.50 -5.85 -17.84
CA GLU A 122 3.57 -6.82 -17.62
C GLU A 122 4.78 -6.44 -18.47
N THR A 123 5.93 -6.35 -17.83
CA THR A 123 7.23 -6.11 -18.46
C THR A 123 8.21 -7.23 -18.10
N ASP A 124 9.46 -7.10 -18.50
CA ASP A 124 10.51 -8.02 -18.06
C ASP A 124 10.87 -7.81 -16.57
N ASP A 125 10.65 -6.59 -16.05
CA ASP A 125 11.07 -6.18 -14.72
C ASP A 125 9.93 -6.31 -13.68
N TYR A 126 8.69 -6.07 -14.06
CA TYR A 126 7.57 -6.06 -13.10
C TYR A 126 6.26 -6.58 -13.68
N LEU A 127 5.36 -6.89 -12.78
CA LEU A 127 3.96 -7.18 -12.99
C LEU A 127 3.13 -6.13 -12.24
N ARG A 128 2.17 -5.49 -12.93
CA ARG A 128 1.23 -4.56 -12.31
C ARG A 128 -0.18 -5.10 -12.40
N LEU A 129 -0.83 -5.21 -11.24
CA LEU A 129 -2.20 -5.69 -11.12
C LEU A 129 -3.08 -4.54 -10.63
N SER A 130 -4.34 -4.55 -11.07
CA SER A 130 -5.37 -3.72 -10.46
C SER A 130 -6.31 -4.60 -9.66
N PHE A 131 -6.92 -4.00 -8.63
CA PHE A 131 -7.90 -4.67 -7.77
C PHE A 131 -8.99 -3.71 -7.32
N ARG A 132 -10.06 -4.26 -6.77
CA ARG A 132 -11.03 -3.49 -5.99
C ARG A 132 -10.61 -3.55 -4.53
N PRO A 133 -10.48 -2.42 -3.84
CA PRO A 133 -10.25 -2.45 -2.41
C PRO A 133 -11.45 -3.09 -1.69
N ASP A 134 -11.14 -3.99 -0.76
CA ASP A 134 -12.10 -4.52 0.19
C ASP A 134 -11.88 -3.79 1.53
N PHE A 135 -12.83 -2.97 1.88
CA PHE A 135 -12.88 -2.37 3.19
C PHE A 135 -13.99 -3.11 3.91
N ASP A 136 -13.67 -4.03 4.76
CA ASP A 136 -14.58 -4.96 5.47
C ASP A 136 -15.72 -4.24 6.23
N ASN A 137 -16.47 -3.45 5.49
CA ASN A 137 -17.51 -2.56 5.98
C ASN A 137 -18.89 -3.14 5.68
N GLU A 138 -19.55 -3.61 6.72
CA GLU A 138 -20.93 -4.08 6.67
C GLU A 138 -21.93 -2.96 6.34
N ASP A 139 -21.55 -1.69 6.47
CA ASP A 139 -22.47 -0.57 6.26
C ASP A 139 -22.72 -0.31 4.76
N ALA A 140 -23.99 -0.25 4.40
CA ALA A 140 -24.43 0.00 3.02
C ALA A 140 -24.06 1.41 2.49
N GLU A 141 -23.78 2.36 3.37
CA GLU A 141 -23.33 3.71 2.98
C GLU A 141 -21.85 3.71 2.62
N ASP A 142 -21.02 3.00 3.36
CA ASP A 142 -19.61 2.84 3.11
C ASP A 142 -19.35 2.07 1.82
N ARG A 143 -20.12 1.03 1.54
CA ARG A 143 -20.07 0.33 0.23
C ARG A 143 -20.33 1.25 -0.97
N LYS A 144 -21.16 2.30 -0.82
CA LYS A 144 -21.35 3.29 -1.89
C LYS A 144 -20.14 4.21 -2.07
N PHE A 145 -19.42 4.45 -0.98
CA PHE A 145 -18.17 5.21 -0.99
C PHE A 145 -17.07 4.42 -1.72
N PHE A 146 -16.81 3.20 -1.28
CA PHE A 146 -15.72 2.35 -1.75
C PHE A 146 -15.89 1.80 -3.17
N LYS A 147 -17.10 1.69 -3.70
CA LYS A 147 -17.34 1.26 -5.09
C LYS A 147 -16.65 2.12 -6.17
N HIS A 148 -16.18 3.31 -5.81
CA HIS A 148 -15.45 4.21 -6.68
C HIS A 148 -13.94 4.21 -6.44
N MET A 149 -13.48 3.38 -5.53
CA MET A 149 -12.05 3.17 -5.27
C MET A 149 -11.50 2.11 -6.24
N ARG A 150 -10.24 2.24 -6.55
CA ARG A 150 -9.46 1.26 -7.32
C ARG A 150 -8.07 1.18 -6.72
N GLY A 151 -7.58 -0.03 -6.56
CA GLY A 151 -6.21 -0.31 -6.16
C GLY A 151 -5.35 -0.74 -7.35
N GLU A 152 -4.06 -0.49 -7.23
CA GLU A 152 -3.00 -1.00 -8.09
C GLU A 152 -1.86 -1.51 -7.22
N VAL A 153 -1.27 -2.63 -7.59
CA VAL A 153 -0.10 -3.20 -6.92
C VAL A 153 0.95 -3.53 -7.97
N GLN A 154 2.22 -3.24 -7.67
CA GLN A 154 3.35 -3.61 -8.51
C GLN A 154 4.24 -4.61 -7.79
N ILE A 155 4.58 -5.67 -8.50
CA ILE A 155 5.42 -6.76 -8.02
C ILE A 155 6.62 -6.88 -8.96
N SER A 156 7.81 -6.84 -8.43
CA SER A 156 9.06 -7.10 -9.14
C SER A 156 9.12 -8.55 -9.60
N LYS A 157 9.44 -8.80 -10.87
CA LYS A 157 9.55 -10.16 -11.42
C LYS A 157 10.85 -10.86 -11.05
N PRO A 158 12.01 -10.17 -10.99
CA PRO A 158 13.27 -10.80 -10.66
C PRO A 158 13.29 -11.48 -9.29
N ASP A 159 12.62 -10.92 -8.33
CA ASP A 159 12.64 -11.40 -6.94
C ASP A 159 11.26 -11.60 -6.31
N GLY A 160 10.17 -11.21 -6.96
CA GLY A 160 8.81 -11.34 -6.45
C GLY A 160 8.49 -10.38 -5.29
N ALA A 161 9.28 -9.32 -5.10
CA ALA A 161 9.05 -8.32 -4.07
C ALA A 161 7.89 -7.41 -4.46
N ILE A 162 7.02 -7.07 -3.51
CA ILE A 162 6.08 -5.97 -3.70
C ILE A 162 6.86 -4.65 -3.68
N GLU A 163 6.60 -3.78 -4.65
CA GLU A 163 7.24 -2.47 -4.75
C GLU A 163 6.31 -1.37 -4.23
N PHE A 164 5.04 -1.43 -4.59
CA PHE A 164 4.04 -0.52 -4.04
C PHE A 164 2.62 -1.08 -4.10
N LEU A 165 1.76 -0.53 -3.24
CA LEU A 165 0.31 -0.63 -3.30
C LEU A 165 -0.27 0.79 -3.28
N ASP A 166 -1.13 1.11 -4.25
CA ASP A 166 -1.79 2.41 -4.41
C ASP A 166 -3.30 2.20 -4.43
N ILE A 167 -4.05 3.00 -3.66
CA ILE A 167 -5.51 3.01 -3.66
C ILE A 167 -5.98 4.44 -3.89
N ARG A 168 -6.88 4.63 -4.86
CA ARG A 168 -7.40 5.97 -5.21
C ARG A 168 -8.84 5.91 -5.69
N ASN A 169 -9.54 7.01 -5.54
CA ASN A 169 -10.87 7.12 -6.14
C ASN A 169 -10.79 7.43 -7.64
N THR A 170 -11.62 6.76 -8.41
CA THR A 170 -11.74 6.93 -9.88
C THR A 170 -12.71 8.05 -10.26
N LYS A 171 -13.56 8.48 -9.33
CA LYS A 171 -14.55 9.55 -9.50
C LYS A 171 -14.73 10.30 -8.20
N PRO A 172 -15.13 11.58 -8.25
CA PRO A 172 -15.48 12.31 -7.04
C PRO A 172 -16.58 11.61 -6.24
N ILE A 173 -16.39 11.53 -4.93
CA ILE A 173 -17.29 10.87 -4.00
C ILE A 173 -18.05 11.94 -3.20
N ARG A 174 -19.30 11.64 -2.86
CA ARG A 174 -20.13 12.49 -1.98
C ARG A 174 -20.59 11.65 -0.81
N PRO A 175 -19.81 11.63 0.29
CA PRO A 175 -20.13 10.80 1.45
C PRO A 175 -21.43 11.24 2.12
N ILE A 176 -21.65 12.54 2.23
CA ILE A 176 -22.86 13.14 2.79
C ILE A 176 -23.29 14.36 1.98
N ILE A 177 -24.52 14.84 2.24
CA ILE A 177 -25.04 16.09 1.63
C ILE A 177 -24.11 17.25 2.05
N GLY A 178 -23.63 18.02 1.07
CA GLY A 178 -22.76 19.18 1.31
C GLY A 178 -21.27 18.84 1.35
N ALA A 179 -20.86 17.57 1.31
CA ALA A 179 -19.46 17.17 1.22
C ALA A 179 -19.15 16.54 -0.16
N LYS A 180 -17.96 16.86 -0.67
CA LYS A 180 -17.45 16.29 -1.93
C LYS A 180 -15.95 16.03 -1.80
N ILE A 181 -15.54 14.78 -1.89
CA ILE A 181 -14.15 14.36 -2.05
C ILE A 181 -13.86 14.29 -3.54
N LYS A 182 -12.94 15.11 -4.01
CA LYS A 182 -12.55 15.16 -5.43
C LYS A 182 -11.51 14.09 -5.74
N SER A 183 -10.52 13.97 -4.86
CA SER A 183 -9.49 12.95 -4.92
C SER A 183 -9.18 12.46 -3.52
N MET A 184 -8.91 11.17 -3.42
CA MET A 184 -8.39 10.47 -2.26
C MET A 184 -7.32 9.52 -2.78
N VAL A 185 -6.22 9.43 -2.08
CA VAL A 185 -5.10 8.55 -2.39
C VAL A 185 -4.56 7.95 -1.10
N MET A 186 -4.18 6.69 -1.17
CA MET A 186 -3.41 5.99 -0.16
C MET A 186 -2.36 5.18 -0.90
N ARG A 187 -1.09 5.32 -0.52
CA ARG A 187 0.03 4.65 -1.18
C ARG A 187 1.01 4.14 -0.15
N PHE A 188 1.44 2.91 -0.35
CA PHE A 188 2.46 2.22 0.41
C PHE A 188 3.58 1.84 -0.54
N GLU A 189 4.83 2.15 -0.20
CA GLU A 189 6.00 1.74 -0.96
C GLU A 189 6.91 0.89 -0.08
N PHE A 190 7.44 -0.17 -0.68
CA PHE A 190 8.26 -1.14 0.02
C PHE A 190 9.68 -1.15 -0.57
N GLY A 191 10.64 -1.55 0.23
CA GLY A 191 12.03 -1.66 -0.20
C GLY A 191 12.89 -2.31 0.87
N GLU A 192 14.11 -2.68 0.51
CA GLU A 192 15.03 -3.27 1.47
C GLU A 192 15.36 -2.28 2.62
N ALA A 193 15.30 -2.75 3.86
CA ALA A 193 15.74 -1.97 5.02
C ALA A 193 17.19 -1.53 4.87
N THR A 194 18.04 -2.48 4.50
CA THR A 194 19.46 -2.29 4.15
C THR A 194 19.76 -3.14 2.92
N SER A 195 20.85 -2.89 2.22
CA SER A 195 21.23 -3.66 1.02
C SER A 195 21.27 -5.16 1.31
N GLY A 196 20.43 -5.95 0.63
CA GLY A 196 20.28 -7.39 0.85
C GLY A 196 19.54 -7.76 2.14
N GLY A 197 18.95 -6.79 2.82
CA GLY A 197 18.17 -6.99 4.04
C GLY A 197 16.70 -7.33 3.76
N PRO A 198 15.86 -7.40 4.80
CA PRO A 198 14.45 -7.67 4.66
C PRO A 198 13.73 -6.52 3.94
N LEU A 199 12.62 -6.88 3.26
CA LEU A 199 11.72 -5.93 2.65
C LEU A 199 10.87 -5.30 3.76
N VAL A 200 10.81 -3.98 3.80
CA VAL A 200 10.07 -3.21 4.82
C VAL A 200 9.26 -2.10 4.15
N LEU A 201 8.34 -1.52 4.89
CA LEU A 201 7.65 -0.30 4.49
C LEU A 201 8.65 0.87 4.49
N LYS A 202 8.73 1.60 3.36
CA LYS A 202 9.65 2.74 3.16
C LYS A 202 8.94 4.06 3.08
N HIS A 203 7.71 4.06 2.56
CA HIS A 203 6.92 5.27 2.39
C HIS A 203 5.43 4.96 2.52
N VAL A 204 4.73 5.83 3.24
CA VAL A 204 3.26 5.88 3.28
C VAL A 204 2.83 7.27 2.89
N SER A 205 1.83 7.38 2.04
CA SER A 205 1.12 8.64 1.84
C SER A 205 -0.37 8.41 1.84
N ALA A 206 -1.08 9.27 2.57
CA ALA A 206 -2.53 9.29 2.61
C ALA A 206 -3.02 10.72 2.43
N GLY A 207 -4.01 10.93 1.58
CA GLY A 207 -4.49 12.28 1.37
C GLY A 207 -5.86 12.35 0.76
N ALA A 208 -6.52 13.47 1.04
CA ALA A 208 -7.83 13.77 0.48
C ALA A 208 -7.94 15.25 0.10
N LYS A 209 -8.56 15.51 -1.04
CA LYS A 209 -8.87 16.85 -1.52
C LYS A 209 -10.36 16.97 -1.81
N GLY A 210 -10.96 18.02 -1.30
CA GLY A 210 -12.40 18.15 -1.47
C GLY A 210 -12.98 19.48 -1.00
N SER A 211 -14.26 19.43 -0.65
CA SER A 211 -14.98 20.55 -0.03
C SER A 211 -16.05 20.01 0.90
N ALA A 212 -16.27 20.73 2.00
CA ALA A 212 -17.37 20.51 2.94
C ALA A 212 -18.21 21.78 3.03
N MET A 213 -19.52 21.63 3.26
CA MET A 213 -20.48 22.73 3.42
C MET A 213 -20.41 23.78 2.29
N ILE A 214 -20.06 23.34 1.06
CA ILE A 214 -19.98 24.15 -0.18
C ILE A 214 -18.82 25.16 -0.18
N VAL A 215 -18.41 25.69 0.96
CA VAL A 215 -17.45 26.80 1.09
C VAL A 215 -16.10 26.40 1.69
N VAL A 216 -16.05 25.38 2.54
CA VAL A 216 -14.80 24.91 3.15
C VAL A 216 -14.10 23.96 2.17
N ARG A 217 -12.90 24.33 1.72
CA ARG A 217 -12.04 23.47 0.91
C ARG A 217 -10.99 22.84 1.80
N PHE A 218 -10.71 21.57 1.59
CA PHE A 218 -9.61 20.87 2.22
C PHE A 218 -8.69 20.27 1.14
N ASN A 219 -7.42 20.18 1.46
CA ASN A 219 -6.40 19.53 0.66
C ASN A 219 -5.34 19.06 1.66
N GLU A 220 -5.59 17.90 2.22
CA GLU A 220 -4.76 17.29 3.24
C GLU A 220 -3.97 16.16 2.59
N LEU A 221 -2.70 16.12 2.83
CA LEU A 221 -1.78 15.06 2.44
C LEU A 221 -0.83 14.86 3.60
N GLU A 222 -0.77 13.64 4.06
CA GLU A 222 0.18 13.19 5.05
C GLU A 222 1.13 12.20 4.38
N THR A 223 2.40 12.30 4.69
CA THR A 223 3.41 11.36 4.22
C THR A 223 4.33 10.97 5.35
N PHE A 224 4.77 9.72 5.34
CA PHE A 224 5.73 9.15 6.25
C PHE A 224 6.81 8.46 5.42
N ASP A 225 8.06 8.91 5.57
CA ASP A 225 9.22 8.31 4.94
C ASP A 225 10.08 7.65 6.03
N PHE A 226 10.40 6.37 5.85
CA PHE A 226 11.23 5.59 6.75
C PHE A 226 12.61 5.36 6.12
N SER A 227 13.65 5.79 6.81
CA SER A 227 15.05 5.75 6.33
C SER A 227 16.02 5.38 7.45
N ASP A 228 17.30 5.31 7.11
CA ASP A 228 18.40 5.09 8.05
C ASP A 228 18.18 3.87 8.96
N PHE A 229 17.70 2.77 8.36
CA PHE A 229 17.47 1.53 9.07
C PHE A 229 18.78 0.96 9.61
N GLU A 230 18.79 0.63 10.89
CA GLU A 230 19.90 0.03 11.59
C GLU A 230 19.39 -1.18 12.38
N PHE A 231 19.93 -2.36 12.11
CA PHE A 231 19.57 -3.56 12.85
C PHE A 231 20.14 -3.49 14.26
N VAL A 232 19.26 -3.59 15.27
CA VAL A 232 19.66 -3.48 16.69
C VAL A 232 19.61 -4.80 17.45
N GLY A 233 19.24 -5.87 16.76
CA GLY A 233 19.21 -7.23 17.31
C GLY A 233 17.84 -7.66 17.81
N ASP A 234 17.79 -8.94 18.22
CA ASP A 234 16.62 -9.58 18.81
C ASP A 234 16.44 -9.19 20.27
#